data_8ae5919edbb6d1dba16d954efdb8e2ec
#
_entry.id   8ae5919edbb6d1dba16d954efdb8e2ec
#
_cell.length_a   1.000
_cell.length_b   1.000
_cell.length_c   1.000
_cell.angle_alpha   90.00
_cell.angle_beta   90.00
_cell.angle_gamma   90.00
#
_symmetry.space_group_name_H-M   'P 1'
#
loop_
_entity.id
_entity.type
_entity.pdbx_description
1 polymer ?
#
loop_
_entity_poly.entity_id
_entity_poly.type
_entity_poly.pdbx_seq_one_letter_code
_entity_poly.pdbx_strand_id
1 'polypeptide(L)'
;MDSVDSAAPSPQHGLRVVGVLGGVGSGKSTAARFLAQALAAPHLDADAEVARLFADPALLQQLDARFGGGLLQEDGSLDRAELGRRVFDDASARQALESILHPAVRRALWLGLQQAEAAATGPEPGFAVLDVPLLLENGLSKACDFLVFVEVPDALRAARAGAATAGMRPPGAPAKLPRRRSPPNGRPRMLSWTTLAESKTCAPRLRG
;
A
#
# COMPACT_ATOMS: atom_id res chain seq x y z
N MET A 1 28.94 4.92 -8.41
CA MET A 1 27.81 5.58 -9.11
C MET A 1 27.08 4.49 -9.85
N ASP A 2 26.48 3.58 -9.09
CA ASP A 2 25.79 2.41 -9.66
C ASP A 2 24.30 2.59 -9.46
N SER A 3 23.67 2.96 -10.57
CA SER A 3 22.24 3.06 -10.70
C SER A 3 21.65 1.65 -10.60
N VAL A 4 21.24 1.24 -9.41
CA VAL A 4 20.38 0.07 -9.21
C VAL A 4 18.93 0.46 -9.59
N ASP A 5 18.75 0.77 -10.88
CA ASP A 5 17.44 0.71 -11.52
C ASP A 5 17.14 -0.77 -11.82
N SER A 6 17.03 -1.55 -10.73
CA SER A 6 16.59 -2.93 -10.83
C SER A 6 15.09 -2.90 -11.05
N ALA A 7 14.69 -2.91 -12.31
CA ALA A 7 13.33 -3.20 -12.72
C ALA A 7 12.90 -4.49 -12.01
N ALA A 8 11.88 -4.40 -11.17
CA ALA A 8 11.29 -5.55 -10.53
C ALA A 8 10.92 -6.56 -11.63
N PRO A 9 11.45 -7.80 -11.59
CA PRO A 9 11.07 -8.81 -12.58
C PRO A 9 9.56 -9.02 -12.47
N SER A 10 8.87 -9.01 -13.61
CA SER A 10 7.47 -9.39 -13.67
C SER A 10 7.36 -10.87 -13.24
N PRO A 11 6.41 -11.24 -12.38
CA PRO A 11 6.24 -12.64 -11.99
C PRO A 11 6.02 -13.49 -13.25
N GLN A 12 6.95 -14.42 -13.45
CA GLN A 12 6.91 -15.32 -14.60
C GLN A 12 6.11 -16.57 -14.19
N HIS A 13 4.96 -16.79 -14.83
CA HIS A 13 4.24 -18.08 -14.87
C HIS A 13 3.66 -18.60 -13.55
N GLY A 14 2.58 -18.05 -13.09
CA GLY A 14 1.76 -18.68 -12.05
C GLY A 14 1.12 -17.73 -11.03
N LEU A 15 1.56 -16.49 -10.93
CA LEU A 15 0.96 -15.51 -10.03
C LEU A 15 0.39 -14.31 -10.79
N ARG A 16 -0.83 -13.89 -10.44
CA ARG A 16 -1.46 -12.65 -10.88
C ARG A 16 -1.55 -11.67 -9.73
N VAL A 17 -1.01 -10.49 -9.93
CA VAL A 17 -0.97 -9.45 -8.90
C VAL A 17 -2.05 -8.40 -9.16
N VAL A 18 -2.90 -8.20 -8.16
CA VAL A 18 -3.99 -7.22 -8.19
C VAL A 18 -3.66 -6.06 -7.26
N GLY A 19 -3.36 -4.90 -7.82
CA GLY A 19 -3.14 -3.66 -7.06
C GLY A 19 -4.46 -2.94 -6.78
N VAL A 20 -4.67 -2.51 -5.54
CA VAL A 20 -5.88 -1.77 -5.14
C VAL A 20 -5.55 -0.29 -4.98
N LEU A 21 -6.32 0.56 -5.68
CA LEU A 21 -6.19 2.00 -5.70
C LEU A 21 -7.42 2.67 -5.10
N GLY A 22 -7.25 3.84 -4.54
CA GLY A 22 -8.36 4.62 -4.01
C GLY A 22 -7.86 5.77 -3.15
N GLY A 23 -8.65 6.85 -3.05
CA GLY A 23 -8.34 8.00 -2.23
C GLY A 23 -8.49 7.71 -0.72
N VAL A 24 -8.04 8.65 0.10
CA VAL A 24 -8.26 8.61 1.56
C VAL A 24 -9.76 8.52 1.84
N GLY A 25 -10.16 7.62 2.74
CA GLY A 25 -11.57 7.40 3.09
C GLY A 25 -12.38 6.59 2.06
N SER A 26 -11.76 6.10 0.95
CA SER A 26 -12.47 5.28 -0.05
C SER A 26 -12.80 3.86 0.44
N GLY A 27 -12.18 3.38 1.51
CA GLY A 27 -12.31 2.00 1.95
C GLY A 27 -11.44 1.02 1.17
N LYS A 28 -10.35 1.50 0.57
CA LYS A 28 -9.38 0.74 -0.20
C LYS A 28 -8.94 -0.55 0.51
N SER A 29 -8.46 -0.46 1.75
CA SER A 29 -7.99 -1.63 2.50
C SER A 29 -9.11 -2.62 2.86
N THR A 30 -10.35 -2.14 3.01
CA THR A 30 -11.51 -3.02 3.16
C THR A 30 -11.79 -3.78 1.86
N ALA A 31 -11.76 -3.08 0.72
CA ALA A 31 -11.95 -3.70 -0.59
C ALA A 31 -10.83 -4.70 -0.91
N ALA A 32 -9.56 -4.36 -0.58
CA ALA A 32 -8.42 -5.24 -0.75
C ALA A 32 -8.56 -6.55 0.04
N ARG A 33 -8.97 -6.46 1.31
CA ARG A 33 -9.22 -7.65 2.14
C ARG A 33 -10.34 -8.54 1.59
N PHE A 34 -11.47 -7.95 1.16
CA PHE A 34 -12.55 -8.72 0.55
C PHE A 34 -12.12 -9.37 -0.76
N LEU A 35 -11.34 -8.65 -1.58
CA LEU A 35 -10.83 -9.19 -2.83
C LEU A 35 -9.86 -10.34 -2.58
N ALA A 36 -8.94 -10.19 -1.63
CA ALA A 36 -8.01 -11.24 -1.23
C ALA A 36 -8.75 -12.50 -0.74
N GLN A 37 -9.78 -12.31 0.09
CA GLN A 37 -10.61 -13.41 0.57
C GLN A 37 -11.37 -14.10 -0.58
N ALA A 38 -11.96 -13.33 -1.49
CA ALA A 38 -12.71 -13.86 -2.63
C ALA A 38 -11.83 -14.65 -3.61
N LEU A 39 -10.56 -14.25 -3.75
CA LEU A 39 -9.57 -14.90 -4.62
C LEU A 39 -8.76 -16.00 -3.91
N ALA A 40 -9.02 -16.25 -2.62
CA ALA A 40 -8.17 -17.08 -1.76
C ALA A 40 -6.67 -16.68 -1.85
N ALA A 41 -6.41 -15.37 -1.92
CA ALA A 41 -5.11 -14.78 -2.19
C ALA A 41 -4.49 -14.15 -0.94
N PRO A 42 -3.16 -14.11 -0.80
CA PRO A 42 -2.51 -13.31 0.22
C PRO A 42 -2.81 -11.82 0.03
N HIS A 43 -3.07 -11.13 1.14
CA HIS A 43 -3.24 -9.68 1.21
C HIS A 43 -1.93 -9.05 1.69
N LEU A 44 -1.24 -8.36 0.80
CA LEU A 44 0.02 -7.68 1.07
C LEU A 44 -0.30 -6.18 1.31
N ASP A 45 -0.34 -5.82 2.58
CA ASP A 45 -0.71 -4.50 3.08
C ASP A 45 0.53 -3.74 3.56
N ALA A 46 0.86 -2.63 2.90
CA ALA A 46 2.04 -1.83 3.23
C ALA A 46 1.97 -1.22 4.64
N ASP A 47 0.78 -0.82 5.10
CA ASP A 47 0.62 -0.24 6.43
C ASP A 47 0.84 -1.31 7.52
N ALA A 48 0.39 -2.55 7.26
CA ALA A 48 0.66 -3.69 8.11
C ALA A 48 2.16 -4.05 8.13
N GLU A 49 2.85 -3.93 7.00
CA GLU A 49 4.30 -4.15 6.93
C GLU A 49 5.06 -3.07 7.71
N VAL A 50 4.66 -1.80 7.62
CA VAL A 50 5.25 -0.73 8.47
C VAL A 50 5.05 -1.07 9.95
N ALA A 51 3.87 -1.54 10.35
CA ALA A 51 3.61 -1.93 11.73
C ALA A 51 4.52 -3.07 12.22
N ARG A 52 4.81 -4.06 11.35
CA ARG A 52 5.75 -5.15 11.65
C ARG A 52 7.20 -4.65 11.72
N LEU A 53 7.58 -3.79 10.80
CA LEU A 53 8.94 -3.21 10.78
C LEU A 53 9.22 -2.38 12.03
N PHE A 54 8.22 -1.72 12.59
CA PHE A 54 8.34 -1.04 13.89
C PHE A 54 8.42 -2.00 15.11
N ALA A 55 8.44 -3.30 14.88
CA ALA A 55 8.77 -4.31 15.88
C ALA A 55 10.14 -4.99 15.58
N ASP A 56 10.82 -4.62 14.50
CA ASP A 56 12.15 -5.15 14.13
C ASP A 56 13.25 -4.37 14.85
N PRO A 57 13.99 -4.99 15.78
CA PRO A 57 15.03 -4.31 16.54
C PRO A 57 16.13 -3.70 15.67
N ALA A 58 16.47 -4.32 14.52
CA ALA A 58 17.50 -3.81 13.64
C ALA A 58 17.05 -2.50 12.96
N LEU A 59 15.81 -2.44 12.51
CA LEU A 59 15.22 -1.23 11.95
C LEU A 59 15.10 -0.13 13.01
N LEU A 60 14.68 -0.49 14.23
CA LEU A 60 14.54 0.46 15.33
C LEU A 60 15.88 1.09 15.71
N GLN A 61 16.94 0.31 15.78
CA GLN A 61 18.30 0.83 16.01
C GLN A 61 18.74 1.77 14.90
N GLN A 62 18.46 1.43 13.64
CA GLN A 62 18.77 2.29 12.50
C GLN A 62 18.03 3.62 12.56
N LEU A 63 16.74 3.60 12.93
CA LEU A 63 15.94 4.79 13.12
C LEU A 63 16.46 5.64 14.27
N ASP A 64 16.71 5.03 15.43
CA ASP A 64 17.20 5.73 16.60
C ASP A 64 18.54 6.43 16.32
N ALA A 65 19.48 5.73 15.71
CA ALA A 65 20.77 6.30 15.29
C ALA A 65 20.58 7.46 14.29
N ARG A 66 19.67 7.29 13.30
CA ARG A 66 19.44 8.32 12.27
C ARG A 66 18.84 9.61 12.85
N PHE A 67 18.06 9.49 13.92
CA PHE A 67 17.40 10.61 14.59
C PHE A 67 18.18 11.12 15.83
N GLY A 68 19.40 10.66 16.05
CA GLY A 68 20.26 11.15 17.13
C GLY A 68 19.94 10.57 18.52
N GLY A 69 19.27 9.43 18.57
CA GLY A 69 18.90 8.76 19.81
C GLY A 69 17.57 9.23 20.42
N GLY A 70 17.10 8.50 21.42
CA GLY A 70 15.92 8.85 22.21
C GLY A 70 14.59 8.52 21.55
N LEU A 71 14.59 7.64 20.53
CA LEU A 71 13.36 7.09 19.95
C LEU A 71 12.93 5.77 20.58
N LEU A 72 13.83 5.13 21.33
CA LEU A 72 13.53 3.85 21.97
C LEU A 72 13.19 4.05 23.44
N GLN A 73 12.15 3.33 23.88
CA GLN A 73 11.78 3.23 25.30
C GLN A 73 12.73 2.27 26.05
N GLU A 74 12.62 2.20 27.37
CA GLU A 74 13.47 1.32 28.21
C GLU A 74 13.33 -0.16 27.83
N ASP A 75 12.16 -0.58 27.32
CA ASP A 75 11.90 -1.93 26.86
C ASP A 75 12.37 -2.20 25.41
N GLY A 76 13.01 -1.21 24.77
CA GLY A 76 13.49 -1.29 23.39
C GLY A 76 12.41 -1.05 22.33
N SER A 77 11.17 -0.77 22.71
CA SER A 77 10.10 -0.44 21.78
C SER A 77 10.22 1.00 21.27
N LEU A 78 9.61 1.26 20.12
CA LEU A 78 9.59 2.60 19.51
C LEU A 78 8.63 3.54 20.25
N ASP A 79 9.11 4.69 20.69
CA ASP A 79 8.26 5.80 21.08
C ASP A 79 7.67 6.48 19.83
N ARG A 80 6.49 6.01 19.44
CA ARG A 80 5.77 6.52 18.25
C ARG A 80 5.37 7.98 18.39
N ALA A 81 5.12 8.45 19.62
CA ALA A 81 4.75 9.84 19.87
C ALA A 81 5.96 10.73 19.65
N GLU A 82 7.12 10.33 20.14
CA GLU A 82 8.38 11.05 19.94
C GLU A 82 8.77 11.08 18.47
N LEU A 83 8.72 9.96 17.76
CA LEU A 83 8.97 9.90 16.32
C LEU A 83 7.99 10.82 15.57
N GLY A 84 6.70 10.74 15.90
CA GLY A 84 5.67 11.59 15.30
C GLY A 84 5.98 13.08 15.50
N ARG A 85 6.38 13.48 16.70
CA ARG A 85 6.74 14.86 17.01
C ARG A 85 7.94 15.36 16.20
N ARG A 86 8.98 14.51 16.03
CA ARG A 86 10.18 14.86 15.24
C ARG A 86 9.90 15.02 13.76
N VAL A 87 8.97 14.23 13.20
CA VAL A 87 8.67 14.27 11.76
C VAL A 87 7.49 15.17 11.39
N PHE A 88 6.71 15.65 12.37
CA PHE A 88 5.46 16.38 12.10
C PHE A 88 5.70 17.68 11.35
N ASP A 89 6.61 18.52 11.85
CA ASP A 89 6.90 19.85 11.31
C ASP A 89 8.21 19.94 10.52
N ASP A 90 8.97 18.86 10.45
CA ASP A 90 10.26 18.79 9.76
C ASP A 90 10.19 17.91 8.52
N ALA A 91 10.20 18.56 7.34
CA ALA A 91 10.19 17.87 6.05
C ALA A 91 11.46 17.01 5.84
N SER A 92 12.61 17.44 6.35
CA SER A 92 13.87 16.71 6.24
C SER A 92 13.86 15.46 7.12
N ALA A 93 13.32 15.56 8.33
CA ALA A 93 13.12 14.40 9.20
C ALA A 93 12.13 13.39 8.59
N ARG A 94 11.05 13.89 7.98
CA ARG A 94 10.09 13.04 7.26
C ARG A 94 10.75 12.30 6.11
N GLN A 95 11.52 13.00 5.28
CA GLN A 95 12.27 12.40 4.18
C GLN A 95 13.30 11.37 4.68
N ALA A 96 13.94 11.64 5.80
CA ALA A 96 14.87 10.70 6.44
C ALA A 96 14.15 9.41 6.89
N LEU A 97 12.98 9.52 7.51
CA LEU A 97 12.15 8.38 7.88
C LEU A 97 11.72 7.56 6.65
N GLU A 98 11.21 8.23 5.63
CA GLU A 98 10.77 7.62 4.38
C GLU A 98 11.93 6.90 3.66
N SER A 99 13.14 7.46 3.68
CA SER A 99 14.32 6.85 3.07
C SER A 99 14.74 5.52 3.72
N ILE A 100 14.39 5.30 4.98
CA ILE A 100 14.61 4.05 5.70
C ILE A 100 13.43 3.09 5.52
N LEU A 101 12.19 3.58 5.67
CA LEU A 101 11.01 2.73 5.62
C LEU A 101 10.67 2.23 4.22
N HIS A 102 10.76 3.07 3.19
CA HIS A 102 10.34 2.69 1.84
C HIS A 102 11.11 1.48 1.29
N PRO A 103 12.45 1.39 1.40
CA PRO A 103 13.18 0.19 0.96
C PRO A 103 12.81 -1.06 1.76
N ALA A 104 12.61 -0.90 3.08
CA ALA A 104 12.28 -2.02 3.96
C ALA A 104 10.87 -2.57 3.65
N VAL A 105 9.87 -1.69 3.52
CA VAL A 105 8.50 -2.08 3.12
C VAL A 105 8.49 -2.71 1.73
N ARG A 106 9.18 -2.11 0.76
CA ARG A 106 9.28 -2.66 -0.60
C ARG A 106 9.85 -4.07 -0.59
N ARG A 107 10.91 -4.29 0.19
CA ARG A 107 11.52 -5.62 0.34
C ARG A 107 10.54 -6.62 0.96
N ALA A 108 9.81 -6.22 2.01
CA ALA A 108 8.83 -7.09 2.67
C ALA A 108 7.69 -7.48 1.71
N LEU A 109 7.13 -6.51 0.98
CA LEU A 109 6.09 -6.78 -0.02
C LEU A 109 6.61 -7.69 -1.14
N TRP A 110 7.85 -7.48 -1.58
CA TRP A 110 8.47 -8.31 -2.61
C TRP A 110 8.65 -9.76 -2.15
N LEU A 111 9.14 -9.96 -0.93
CA LEU A 111 9.22 -11.29 -0.33
C LEU A 111 7.86 -11.96 -0.22
N GLY A 112 6.82 -11.20 0.14
CA GLY A 112 5.45 -11.69 0.16
C GLY A 112 4.95 -12.15 -1.22
N LEU A 113 5.28 -11.40 -2.28
CA LEU A 113 4.97 -11.81 -3.66
C LEU A 113 5.71 -13.08 -4.07
N GLN A 114 7.00 -13.21 -3.75
CA GLN A 114 7.78 -14.42 -4.04
C GLN A 114 7.22 -15.65 -3.31
N GLN A 115 6.79 -15.48 -2.04
CA GLN A 115 6.15 -16.55 -1.29
C GLN A 115 4.80 -16.96 -1.91
N ALA A 116 4.01 -15.98 -2.34
CA ALA A 116 2.75 -16.22 -3.03
C ALA A 116 2.97 -16.98 -4.35
N GLU A 117 4.00 -16.61 -5.12
CA GLU A 117 4.35 -17.27 -6.36
C GLU A 117 4.81 -18.71 -6.11
N ALA A 118 5.66 -18.93 -5.11
CA ALA A 118 6.11 -20.29 -4.75
C ALA A 118 4.98 -21.19 -4.25
N ALA A 119 3.94 -20.60 -3.65
CA ALA A 119 2.75 -21.32 -3.20
C ALA A 119 1.74 -21.62 -4.32
N ALA A 120 1.83 -20.92 -5.45
CA ALA A 120 0.94 -21.11 -6.61
C ALA A 120 1.39 -22.30 -7.46
N THR A 121 1.17 -23.51 -6.96
CA THR A 121 1.64 -24.77 -7.60
C THR A 121 0.60 -25.45 -8.50
N GLY A 122 -0.61 -24.86 -8.63
CA GLY A 122 -1.71 -25.43 -9.43
C GLY A 122 -1.60 -25.12 -10.93
N PRO A 123 -2.47 -25.73 -11.76
CA PRO A 123 -2.55 -25.44 -13.19
C PRO A 123 -3.10 -24.03 -13.49
N GLU A 124 -3.86 -23.47 -12.56
CA GLU A 124 -4.39 -22.12 -12.65
C GLU A 124 -3.46 -21.12 -11.94
N PRO A 125 -3.32 -19.89 -12.47
CA PRO A 125 -2.50 -18.88 -11.82
C PRO A 125 -3.05 -18.53 -10.43
N GLY A 126 -2.16 -18.48 -9.45
CA GLY A 126 -2.48 -17.92 -8.13
C GLY A 126 -2.72 -16.41 -8.21
N PHE A 127 -3.25 -15.84 -7.14
CA PHE A 127 -3.44 -14.40 -7.02
C PHE A 127 -2.72 -13.86 -5.78
N ALA A 128 -2.32 -12.58 -5.84
CA ALA A 128 -1.92 -11.79 -4.69
C ALA A 128 -2.56 -10.41 -4.78
N VAL A 129 -2.97 -9.84 -3.65
CA VAL A 129 -3.58 -8.52 -3.59
C VAL A 129 -2.63 -7.55 -2.89
N LEU A 130 -2.24 -6.48 -3.60
CA LEU A 130 -1.39 -5.41 -3.09
C LEU A 130 -2.26 -4.23 -2.64
N ASP A 131 -2.17 -3.89 -1.36
CA ASP A 131 -2.73 -2.67 -0.76
C ASP A 131 -1.61 -1.73 -0.35
N VAL A 132 -1.26 -0.82 -1.24
CA VAL A 132 -0.14 0.11 -1.03
C VAL A 132 -0.63 1.55 -1.25
N PRO A 133 -0.46 2.45 -0.27
CA PRO A 133 -0.66 3.87 -0.49
C PRO A 133 0.22 4.35 -1.65
N LEU A 134 -0.34 5.20 -2.53
CA LEU A 134 0.41 5.78 -3.65
C LEU A 134 1.08 4.73 -4.56
N LEU A 135 0.39 3.60 -4.81
CA LEU A 135 0.88 2.47 -5.61
C LEU A 135 1.44 2.90 -6.97
N LEU A 136 0.82 3.89 -7.61
CA LEU A 136 1.26 4.43 -8.90
C LEU A 136 2.55 5.24 -8.77
N GLU A 137 2.68 6.04 -7.72
CA GLU A 137 3.80 6.95 -7.47
C GLU A 137 5.04 6.18 -7.02
N ASN A 138 4.84 5.08 -6.29
CA ASN A 138 5.93 4.20 -5.83
C ASN A 138 6.45 3.23 -6.90
N GLY A 139 5.88 3.26 -8.11
CA GLY A 139 6.29 2.40 -9.22
C GLY A 139 5.91 0.93 -9.06
N LEU A 140 5.29 0.52 -7.96
CA LEU A 140 4.83 -0.85 -7.70
C LEU A 140 3.67 -1.27 -8.61
N SER A 141 2.98 -0.33 -9.24
CA SER A 141 1.96 -0.62 -10.24
C SER A 141 2.49 -1.43 -11.43
N LYS A 142 3.80 -1.35 -11.72
CA LYS A 142 4.45 -2.16 -12.76
C LYS A 142 4.47 -3.66 -12.43
N ALA A 143 4.38 -4.00 -11.15
CA ALA A 143 4.31 -5.39 -10.69
C ALA A 143 2.87 -5.94 -10.71
N CYS A 144 1.86 -5.12 -11.02
CA CYS A 144 0.47 -5.52 -11.03
C CYS A 144 0.01 -5.91 -12.43
N ASP A 145 -0.67 -7.06 -12.55
CA ASP A 145 -1.39 -7.47 -13.77
C ASP A 145 -2.72 -6.71 -13.90
N PHE A 146 -3.35 -6.42 -12.75
CA PHE A 146 -4.63 -5.72 -12.66
C PHE A 146 -4.55 -4.57 -11.67
N LEU A 147 -5.28 -3.50 -11.95
CA LEU A 147 -5.49 -2.39 -11.02
C LEU A 147 -6.98 -2.20 -10.78
N VAL A 148 -7.38 -2.32 -9.51
CA VAL A 148 -8.75 -2.09 -9.06
C VAL A 148 -8.83 -0.72 -8.41
N PHE A 149 -9.64 0.16 -8.94
CA PHE A 149 -9.87 1.49 -8.38
C PHE A 149 -11.16 1.51 -7.56
N VAL A 150 -11.04 1.83 -6.26
CA VAL A 150 -12.17 1.98 -5.36
C VAL A 150 -12.69 3.41 -5.46
N GLU A 151 -13.79 3.58 -6.19
CA GLU A 151 -14.45 4.86 -6.40
C GLU A 151 -15.53 5.07 -5.35
N VAL A 152 -15.47 6.21 -4.67
CA VAL A 152 -16.45 6.62 -3.67
C VAL A 152 -16.72 8.11 -3.86
N PRO A 153 -17.99 8.55 -3.80
CA PRO A 153 -18.34 9.97 -3.88
C PRO A 153 -17.58 10.80 -2.84
N ASP A 154 -17.14 12.00 -3.24
CA ASP A 154 -16.31 12.86 -2.40
C ASP A 154 -16.96 13.19 -1.04
N ALA A 155 -18.27 13.39 -1.01
CA ALA A 155 -19.02 13.64 0.23
C ALA A 155 -18.89 12.47 1.23
N LEU A 156 -18.95 11.22 0.76
CA LEU A 156 -18.79 10.04 1.61
C LEU A 156 -17.34 9.86 2.05
N ARG A 157 -16.37 10.17 1.20
CA ARG A 157 -14.95 10.14 1.56
C ARG A 157 -14.64 11.15 2.65
N ALA A 158 -15.13 12.39 2.51
CA ALA A 158 -14.95 13.45 3.48
C ALA A 158 -15.57 13.09 4.84
N ALA A 159 -16.80 12.53 4.85
CA ALA A 159 -17.44 12.08 6.06
C ALA A 159 -16.66 10.96 6.78
N ARG A 160 -16.13 9.99 6.04
CA ARG A 160 -15.30 8.89 6.58
C ARG A 160 -13.92 9.36 7.05
N ALA A 161 -13.28 10.25 6.27
CA ALA A 161 -12.00 10.84 6.65
C ALA A 161 -12.17 11.72 7.91
N GLY A 162 -13.22 12.53 8.01
CA GLY A 162 -13.52 13.33 9.18
C GLY A 162 -13.78 12.51 10.45
N ALA A 163 -14.44 11.36 10.31
CA ALA A 163 -14.64 10.42 11.43
C ALA A 163 -13.33 9.73 11.86
N ALA A 164 -12.42 9.44 10.92
CA ALA A 164 -11.11 8.85 11.22
C ALA A 164 -10.12 9.87 11.77
N THR A 165 -10.29 11.16 11.46
CA THR A 165 -9.36 12.26 11.80
C THR A 165 -9.86 13.14 12.95
N ALA A 166 -10.84 12.70 13.73
CA ALA A 166 -11.22 13.42 14.96
C ALA A 166 -10.02 13.59 15.95
N GLY A 167 -8.84 13.09 15.60
CA GLY A 167 -7.57 13.29 16.27
C GLY A 167 -6.40 13.75 15.37
N MET A 168 -6.57 13.90 14.04
CA MET A 168 -5.44 14.23 13.18
C MET A 168 -5.90 14.94 11.90
N ARG A 169 -5.58 16.21 11.78
CA ARG A 169 -5.90 17.04 10.62
C ARG A 169 -4.99 16.68 9.43
N PRO A 170 -5.52 16.37 8.23
CA PRO A 170 -4.70 16.02 7.09
C PRO A 170 -4.11 17.26 6.42
N PRO A 171 -2.89 17.21 5.92
CA PRO A 171 -2.43 18.13 4.89
C PRO A 171 -2.73 17.53 3.52
N GLY A 172 -3.25 18.32 2.62
CA GLY A 172 -3.01 18.12 1.23
C GLY A 172 -4.21 17.83 0.33
N ALA A 173 -4.17 18.54 -0.76
CA ALA A 173 -5.10 18.64 -1.87
C ALA A 173 -5.53 17.31 -2.51
N PRO A 174 -6.68 17.29 -3.22
CA PRO A 174 -7.16 16.10 -3.91
C PRO A 174 -6.19 15.70 -5.02
N ALA A 175 -5.76 14.43 -5.00
CA ALA A 175 -5.05 13.86 -6.12
C ALA A 175 -5.91 13.95 -7.38
N LYS A 176 -5.46 14.72 -8.37
CA LYS A 176 -6.08 14.77 -9.69
C LYS A 176 -5.98 13.39 -10.34
N LEU A 177 -7.12 12.77 -10.59
CA LEU A 177 -7.23 11.54 -11.36
C LEU A 177 -6.62 11.73 -12.75
N PRO A 178 -5.78 10.82 -13.23
CA PRO A 178 -5.36 10.82 -14.63
C PRO A 178 -6.58 10.51 -15.51
N ARG A 179 -6.82 11.35 -16.52
CA ARG A 179 -7.88 11.14 -17.51
C ARG A 179 -7.66 9.80 -18.23
N ARG A 180 -8.75 9.04 -18.42
CA ARG A 180 -8.80 7.79 -19.17
C ARG A 180 -8.06 7.92 -20.52
N ARG A 181 -6.96 7.21 -20.67
CA ARG A 181 -6.40 6.83 -21.98
C ARG A 181 -6.28 5.31 -22.00
N SER A 182 -6.75 4.71 -23.07
CA SER A 182 -6.60 3.28 -23.30
C SER A 182 -5.11 2.89 -23.30
N PRO A 183 -4.71 1.80 -22.63
CA PRO A 183 -3.31 1.45 -22.53
C PRO A 183 -2.77 0.87 -23.84
N PRO A 184 -1.56 1.23 -24.24
CA PRO A 184 -0.78 0.43 -25.18
C PRO A 184 -0.33 -0.87 -24.50
N ASN A 185 -0.13 -1.91 -25.31
CA ASN A 185 0.26 -3.26 -24.92
C ASN A 185 1.31 -3.30 -23.79
N GLY A 186 1.02 -4.06 -22.72
CA GLY A 186 1.94 -4.28 -21.60
C GLY A 186 1.62 -3.52 -20.31
N ARG A 187 0.48 -2.82 -20.21
CA ARG A 187 0.03 -2.17 -18.96
C ARG A 187 -1.03 -2.99 -18.24
N PRO A 188 -1.08 -2.91 -16.88
CA PRO A 188 -2.09 -3.62 -16.10
C PRO A 188 -3.52 -3.20 -16.49
N ARG A 189 -4.45 -4.14 -16.52
CA ARG A 189 -5.87 -3.88 -16.79
C ARG A 189 -6.47 -3.14 -15.59
N MET A 190 -7.09 -1.97 -15.83
CA MET A 190 -7.77 -1.20 -14.79
C MET A 190 -9.24 -1.62 -14.69
N LEU A 191 -9.64 -2.05 -13.50
CA LEU A 191 -11.00 -2.38 -13.13
C LEU A 191 -11.52 -1.32 -12.15
N SER A 192 -12.75 -0.86 -12.30
CA SER A 192 -13.36 0.08 -11.36
C SER A 192 -14.33 -0.63 -10.44
N TRP A 193 -14.20 -0.41 -9.15
CA TRP A 193 -15.11 -0.88 -8.13
C TRP A 193 -15.86 0.30 -7.53
N THR A 194 -17.17 0.34 -7.72
CA THR A 194 -18.03 1.38 -7.14
C THR A 194 -18.68 0.82 -5.89
N THR A 195 -18.38 1.38 -4.72
CA THR A 195 -19.03 1.04 -3.47
C THR A 195 -20.32 1.83 -3.36
N LEU A 196 -21.47 1.19 -3.55
CA LEU A 196 -22.78 1.77 -3.22
C LEU A 196 -22.98 1.72 -1.70
N ALA A 197 -23.43 2.84 -1.12
CA ALA A 197 -23.46 3.07 0.33
C ALA A 197 -24.54 2.30 1.08
N GLU A 198 -25.39 1.52 0.41
CA GLU A 198 -26.58 0.91 1.01
C GLU A 198 -26.85 -0.54 0.58
N SER A 199 -25.91 -1.45 0.73
CA SER A 199 -26.33 -2.85 0.82
C SER A 199 -25.30 -3.71 1.53
N LYS A 200 -25.78 -4.59 2.39
CA LYS A 200 -25.00 -5.59 3.13
C LYS A 200 -24.37 -6.67 2.22
N THR A 201 -24.46 -6.52 0.91
CA THR A 201 -23.95 -7.45 -0.10
C THR A 201 -23.12 -6.66 -1.12
N CYS A 202 -21.82 -6.71 -0.99
CA CYS A 202 -20.86 -6.14 -1.95
C CYS A 202 -20.60 -7.21 -3.02
N ALA A 203 -21.22 -7.06 -4.21
CA ALA A 203 -20.91 -7.90 -5.35
C ALA A 203 -20.09 -7.09 -6.38
N PRO A 204 -19.02 -7.64 -6.96
CA PRO A 204 -18.23 -6.96 -7.98
C PRO A 204 -19.03 -6.88 -9.29
N ARG A 205 -19.13 -5.68 -9.87
CA ARG A 205 -19.51 -5.54 -11.27
C ARG A 205 -18.24 -5.43 -12.11
N LEU A 206 -17.91 -6.50 -12.79
CA LEU A 206 -16.91 -6.51 -13.85
C LEU A 206 -17.52 -5.84 -15.09
N ARG A 207 -16.98 -4.69 -15.49
CA ARG A 207 -17.23 -4.13 -16.83
C ARG A 207 -15.97 -4.36 -17.66
N GLY A 208 -16.14 -5.14 -18.71
CA GLY A 208 -15.13 -5.41 -19.73
C GLY A 208 -14.84 -4.18 -20.63
#